data_d972bb7c89c92457bd1e594d341944f5
#
_entry.id   d972bb7c89c92457bd1e594d341944f5
#
_cell.length_a   1.000
_cell.length_b   1.000
_cell.length_c   1.000
_cell.angle_alpha   90.00
_cell.angle_beta   90.00
_cell.angle_gamma   90.00
#
_symmetry.space_group_name_H-M   'P 1'
#
loop_
_entity.id
_entity.type
_entity.pdbx_description
1 polymer ?
#
loop_
_entity_poly.entity_id
_entity_poly.type
_entity_poly.pdbx_seq_one_letter_code
_entity_poly.pdbx_strand_id
1 'polypeptide(L)'
;MLSEIWRYPVKSMRGHQLTEATVEPWGLAGDRRWMVTDADGSFLTARELPRLLLGVPTPGADNGLRLHADGLGDLVVPAPGADARERTVQIWSSSVRARDAGDDAAAWVAELVGADVRLVWLADPTQRPPNPAFARTDDRVSLADGYPLLVTTEASLEALGGGFSMRRFRPNLVVTGSKAWAEDDWRVVRVGGPGGAVFRAVKGCPRCVMTTRDPDTAEGGREPVTTLARLRRFDGATWFGTNLVPDTPGAVVREGDVVEVLEEVEPGAGPLR
;
A
#
# COMPACT_ATOMS: atom_id res chain seq x y z
N MET A 1 -15.35 -1.81 -13.49
CA MET A 1 -15.59 -2.78 -12.41
C MET A 1 -14.32 -2.95 -11.60
N LEU A 2 -14.43 -3.31 -10.32
CA LEU A 2 -13.28 -3.65 -9.47
C LEU A 2 -12.80 -5.05 -9.85
N SER A 3 -11.60 -5.16 -10.44
CA SER A 3 -11.07 -6.45 -10.92
C SER A 3 -10.13 -7.13 -9.93
N GLU A 4 -9.44 -6.34 -9.09
CA GLU A 4 -8.57 -6.90 -8.07
C GLU A 4 -8.60 -6.07 -6.79
N ILE A 5 -8.49 -6.75 -5.65
CA ILE A 5 -8.31 -6.13 -4.33
C ILE A 5 -7.03 -6.70 -3.73
N TRP A 6 -6.10 -5.83 -3.33
CA TRP A 6 -4.81 -6.23 -2.76
C TRP A 6 -4.62 -5.67 -1.36
N ARG A 7 -4.14 -6.54 -0.46
CA ARG A 7 -3.72 -6.17 0.89
C ARG A 7 -2.25 -6.50 1.09
N TYR A 8 -1.56 -5.61 1.77
CA TYR A 8 -0.13 -5.73 2.09
C TYR A 8 0.05 -5.61 3.61
N PRO A 9 -0.07 -6.69 4.39
CA PRO A 9 -0.06 -6.60 5.85
C PRO A 9 1.19 -5.92 6.42
N VAL A 10 2.35 -6.22 5.82
CA VAL A 10 3.65 -5.63 6.20
C VAL A 10 4.14 -4.70 5.10
N LYS A 11 4.53 -3.48 5.50
CA LYS A 11 5.14 -2.50 4.57
C LYS A 11 6.32 -3.15 3.85
N SER A 12 6.38 -2.99 2.53
CA SER A 12 7.41 -3.52 1.62
C SER A 12 7.47 -5.04 1.43
N MET A 13 6.74 -5.84 2.18
CA MET A 13 6.62 -7.28 1.92
C MET A 13 5.56 -7.57 0.84
N ARG A 14 5.47 -8.81 0.42
CA ARG A 14 4.50 -9.28 -0.60
C ARG A 14 3.06 -9.02 -0.13
N GLY A 15 2.21 -8.65 -1.06
CA GLY A 15 0.76 -8.57 -0.85
C GLY A 15 0.07 -9.86 -1.27
N HIS A 16 -1.20 -9.96 -0.93
CA HIS A 16 -2.09 -11.02 -1.39
C HIS A 16 -3.40 -10.44 -1.88
N GLN A 17 -3.97 -11.10 -2.87
CA GLN A 17 -5.26 -10.74 -3.45
C GLN A 17 -6.38 -11.20 -2.52
N LEU A 18 -7.46 -10.43 -2.51
CA LEU A 18 -8.67 -10.69 -1.74
C LEU A 18 -9.87 -10.69 -2.68
N THR A 19 -10.88 -11.47 -2.35
CA THR A 19 -12.20 -11.40 -3.02
C THR A 19 -13.09 -10.31 -2.41
N GLU A 20 -12.85 -9.96 -1.14
CA GLU A 20 -13.53 -8.85 -0.46
C GLU A 20 -12.63 -8.23 0.61
N ALA A 21 -12.90 -6.97 0.96
CA ALA A 21 -12.21 -6.27 2.03
C ALA A 21 -13.10 -5.24 2.72
N THR A 22 -12.99 -5.13 4.04
CA THR A 22 -13.60 -4.05 4.81
C THR A 22 -12.76 -2.79 4.68
N VAL A 23 -13.40 -1.67 4.46
CA VAL A 23 -12.79 -0.35 4.40
C VAL A 23 -12.73 0.24 5.81
N GLU A 24 -11.53 0.60 6.27
CA GLU A 24 -11.27 1.30 7.53
C GLU A 24 -10.89 2.76 7.24
N PRO A 25 -10.94 3.68 8.22
CA PRO A 25 -10.55 5.09 8.01
C PRO A 25 -9.13 5.29 7.48
N TRP A 26 -8.25 4.31 7.68
CA TRP A 26 -6.82 4.33 7.33
C TRP A 26 -6.44 3.35 6.20
N GLY A 27 -7.39 2.80 5.46
CA GLY A 27 -7.20 1.89 4.34
C GLY A 27 -8.05 0.64 4.40
N LEU A 28 -7.64 -0.45 3.76
CA LEU A 28 -8.30 -1.75 3.92
C LEU A 28 -7.92 -2.37 5.27
N ALA A 29 -8.84 -3.12 5.86
CA ALA A 29 -8.60 -3.82 7.11
C ALA A 29 -7.33 -4.68 7.05
N GLY A 30 -6.40 -4.44 7.98
CA GLY A 30 -5.12 -5.14 8.06
C GLY A 30 -4.05 -4.68 7.05
N ASP A 31 -4.31 -3.65 6.22
CA ASP A 31 -3.34 -3.16 5.25
C ASP A 31 -2.26 -2.29 5.92
N ARG A 32 -0.97 -2.64 5.68
CA ARG A 32 0.22 -1.93 6.20
C ARG A 32 0.13 -1.60 7.70
N ARG A 33 -0.36 -2.56 8.51
CA ARG A 33 -0.37 -2.42 9.97
C ARG A 33 0.98 -2.79 10.61
N TRP A 34 1.87 -3.41 9.83
CA TRP A 34 3.18 -3.86 10.25
C TRP A 34 4.28 -3.23 9.40
N MET A 35 5.46 -3.04 10.01
CA MET A 35 6.60 -2.41 9.35
C MET A 35 7.92 -2.93 9.95
N VAL A 36 8.95 -2.96 9.11
CA VAL A 36 10.32 -3.25 9.53
C VAL A 36 11.05 -1.94 9.82
N THR A 37 11.79 -1.91 10.93
CA THR A 37 12.63 -0.78 11.34
C THR A 37 14.04 -1.23 11.64
N ASP A 38 14.99 -0.30 11.67
CA ASP A 38 16.28 -0.47 12.30
C ASP A 38 16.17 -0.44 13.85
N ALA A 39 17.32 -0.54 14.52
CA ALA A 39 17.40 -0.51 15.98
C ALA A 39 16.94 0.84 16.58
N ASP A 40 17.11 1.94 15.83
CA ASP A 40 16.77 3.31 16.23
C ASP A 40 15.31 3.67 15.94
N GLY A 41 14.56 2.76 15.30
CA GLY A 41 13.14 2.96 14.97
C GLY A 41 12.90 3.65 13.62
N SER A 42 13.91 3.85 12.79
CA SER A 42 13.74 4.35 11.42
C SER A 42 13.18 3.25 10.53
N PHE A 43 12.16 3.58 9.74
CA PHE A 43 11.54 2.59 8.85
C PHE A 43 12.48 2.13 7.75
N LEU A 44 12.45 0.83 7.46
CA LEU A 44 13.18 0.21 6.38
C LEU A 44 12.22 -0.29 5.31
N THR A 45 12.62 -0.18 4.06
CA THR A 45 11.78 -0.58 2.92
C THR A 45 12.55 -1.44 1.93
N ALA A 46 11.84 -2.04 0.97
CA ALA A 46 12.50 -2.78 -0.11
C ALA A 46 13.32 -1.90 -1.08
N ARG A 47 13.40 -0.57 -0.84
CA ARG A 47 14.39 0.29 -1.52
C ARG A 47 15.80 -0.01 -1.01
N GLU A 48 15.94 -0.16 0.30
CA GLU A 48 17.19 -0.45 1.02
C GLU A 48 17.41 -1.97 1.15
N LEU A 49 16.34 -2.71 1.48
CA LEU A 49 16.34 -4.15 1.75
C LEU A 49 15.41 -4.88 0.76
N PRO A 50 15.82 -5.10 -0.51
CA PRO A 50 14.96 -5.67 -1.54
C PRO A 50 14.36 -7.04 -1.19
N ARG A 51 15.08 -7.86 -0.42
CA ARG A 51 14.62 -9.18 0.03
C ARG A 51 13.36 -9.13 0.88
N LEU A 52 12.93 -7.97 1.41
CA LEU A 52 11.61 -7.82 2.03
C LEU A 52 10.47 -8.24 1.10
N LEU A 53 10.62 -8.06 -0.23
CA LEU A 53 9.62 -8.50 -1.22
C LEU A 53 9.40 -10.03 -1.24
N LEU A 54 10.39 -10.80 -0.78
CA LEU A 54 10.30 -12.26 -0.75
C LEU A 54 9.52 -12.77 0.48
N GLY A 55 9.37 -11.93 1.51
CA GLY A 55 8.53 -12.24 2.66
C GLY A 55 7.04 -12.26 2.29
N VAL A 56 6.35 -13.32 2.65
CA VAL A 56 4.92 -13.56 2.39
C VAL A 56 4.16 -13.50 3.71
N PRO A 57 3.69 -12.31 4.14
CA PRO A 57 2.86 -12.18 5.32
C PRO A 57 1.42 -12.52 4.99
N THR A 58 0.82 -13.46 5.72
CA THR A 58 -0.62 -13.71 5.69
C THR A 58 -1.24 -13.34 7.03
N PRO A 59 -2.49 -12.81 7.06
CA PRO A 59 -3.16 -12.52 8.31
C PRO A 59 -3.33 -13.76 9.17
N GLY A 60 -3.04 -13.62 10.45
CA GLY A 60 -3.32 -14.57 11.50
C GLY A 60 -4.55 -14.17 12.32
N ALA A 61 -4.82 -14.90 13.39
CA ALA A 61 -5.85 -14.55 14.37
C ALA A 61 -5.52 -13.20 15.04
N ASP A 62 -6.56 -12.49 15.46
CA ASP A 62 -6.49 -11.29 16.31
C ASP A 62 -5.48 -10.23 15.84
N ASN A 63 -5.44 -9.95 14.53
CA ASN A 63 -4.49 -9.06 13.85
C ASN A 63 -3.03 -9.53 13.85
N GLY A 64 -2.76 -10.77 14.19
CA GLY A 64 -1.45 -11.39 14.06
C GLY A 64 -1.07 -11.65 12.60
N LEU A 65 0.11 -12.22 12.40
CA LEU A 65 0.65 -12.61 11.09
C LEU A 65 1.12 -14.07 11.12
N ARG A 66 1.08 -14.71 9.94
CA ARG A 66 1.98 -15.81 9.61
C ARG A 66 2.97 -15.29 8.58
N LEU A 67 4.25 -15.41 8.86
CA LEU A 67 5.33 -15.07 7.94
C LEU A 67 5.84 -16.36 7.27
N HIS A 68 6.06 -16.27 5.97
CA HIS A 68 6.65 -17.34 5.15
C HIS A 68 7.67 -16.72 4.18
N ALA A 69 8.73 -17.44 3.88
CA ALA A 69 9.64 -17.17 2.77
C ALA A 69 10.34 -18.47 2.35
N ASP A 70 10.65 -18.59 1.06
CA ASP A 70 11.37 -19.76 0.53
C ASP A 70 12.74 -19.90 1.23
N GLY A 71 13.00 -21.10 1.74
CA GLY A 71 14.23 -21.41 2.46
C GLY A 71 14.26 -21.00 3.94
N LEU A 72 13.22 -20.32 4.44
CA LEU A 72 13.01 -20.04 5.86
C LEU A 72 11.82 -20.83 6.39
N GLY A 73 11.85 -21.16 7.68
CA GLY A 73 10.68 -21.73 8.36
C GLY A 73 9.53 -20.72 8.48
N ASP A 74 8.32 -21.24 8.58
CA ASP A 74 7.14 -20.42 8.89
C ASP A 74 7.21 -19.91 10.34
N LEU A 75 6.78 -18.66 10.54
CA LEU A 75 6.65 -18.07 11.87
C LEU A 75 5.24 -17.51 12.08
N VAL A 76 4.59 -17.89 13.17
CA VAL A 76 3.35 -17.24 13.63
C VAL A 76 3.72 -16.12 14.59
N VAL A 77 3.31 -14.90 14.25
CA VAL A 77 3.56 -13.69 15.03
C VAL A 77 2.22 -13.17 15.56
N PRO A 78 1.92 -13.34 16.85
CA PRO A 78 0.71 -12.74 17.42
C PRO A 78 0.81 -11.21 17.38
N ALA A 79 -0.33 -10.53 17.32
CA ALA A 79 -0.34 -9.08 17.48
C ALA A 79 0.15 -8.72 18.89
N PRO A 80 1.14 -7.82 19.03
CA PRO A 80 1.70 -7.49 20.33
C PRO A 80 0.66 -6.90 21.29
N GLY A 81 0.55 -7.49 22.50
CA GLY A 81 -0.36 -7.07 23.55
C GLY A 81 -0.05 -5.67 24.11
N ALA A 82 -0.86 -5.22 25.07
CA ALA A 82 -0.67 -3.91 25.69
C ALA A 82 0.62 -3.85 26.55
N ASP A 83 1.13 -4.97 26.97
CA ASP A 83 2.37 -5.16 27.75
C ASP A 83 3.62 -5.24 26.88
N ALA A 84 3.47 -5.33 25.56
CA ALA A 84 4.60 -5.37 24.64
C ALA A 84 5.38 -4.05 24.66
N ARG A 85 6.69 -4.15 24.43
CA ARG A 85 7.56 -2.97 24.38
C ARG A 85 7.08 -2.00 23.31
N GLU A 86 6.76 -0.77 23.70
CA GLU A 86 6.50 0.31 22.77
C GLU A 86 7.82 0.88 22.23
N ARG A 87 7.79 1.21 20.93
CA ARG A 87 8.86 1.91 20.23
C ARG A 87 8.29 3.16 19.55
N THR A 88 8.98 4.25 19.65
CA THR A 88 8.74 5.40 18.76
C THR A 88 9.41 5.09 17.42
N VAL A 89 8.64 5.05 16.36
CA VAL A 89 9.14 4.74 15.03
C VAL A 89 8.95 5.91 14.09
N GLN A 90 9.95 6.17 13.27
CA GLN A 90 9.93 7.23 12.28
C GLN A 90 9.51 6.66 10.93
N ILE A 91 8.50 7.27 10.30
CA ILE A 91 8.07 6.97 8.95
C ILE A 91 7.89 8.27 8.16
N TRP A 92 8.79 8.54 7.22
CA TRP A 92 8.91 9.84 6.56
C TRP A 92 9.05 10.99 7.58
N SER A 93 8.17 11.98 7.51
CA SER A 93 8.12 13.10 8.47
C SER A 93 7.28 12.79 9.73
N SER A 94 6.68 11.61 9.81
CA SER A 94 5.79 11.23 10.93
C SER A 94 6.55 10.40 11.95
N SER A 95 6.28 10.65 13.24
CA SER A 95 6.70 9.83 14.35
C SER A 95 5.46 9.21 14.99
N VAL A 96 5.42 7.88 15.14
CA VAL A 96 4.30 7.15 15.72
C VAL A 96 4.78 6.14 16.76
N ARG A 97 3.90 5.79 17.69
CA ARG A 97 4.15 4.70 18.65
C ARG A 97 3.68 3.40 18.04
N ALA A 98 4.56 2.40 18.03
CA ALA A 98 4.27 1.06 17.56
C ALA A 98 4.76 0.05 18.59
N ARG A 99 4.18 -1.15 18.60
CA ARG A 99 4.56 -2.22 19.50
C ARG A 99 5.54 -3.15 18.83
N ASP A 100 6.59 -3.52 19.53
CA ASP A 100 7.61 -4.46 19.06
C ASP A 100 7.02 -5.88 19.02
N ALA A 101 7.27 -6.60 17.94
CA ALA A 101 6.76 -7.95 17.72
C ALA A 101 7.57 -9.05 18.45
N GLY A 102 8.62 -8.67 19.16
CA GLY A 102 9.49 -9.61 19.89
C GLY A 102 10.70 -10.10 19.09
N ASP A 103 11.55 -10.86 19.78
CA ASP A 103 12.86 -11.25 19.25
C ASP A 103 12.76 -12.33 18.17
N ASP A 104 11.80 -13.25 18.26
CA ASP A 104 11.58 -14.28 17.25
C ASP A 104 11.21 -13.67 15.90
N ALA A 105 10.30 -12.68 15.90
CA ALA A 105 9.93 -11.95 14.70
C ALA A 105 11.10 -11.14 14.13
N ALA A 106 11.91 -10.52 14.99
CA ALA A 106 13.10 -9.80 14.58
C ALA A 106 14.14 -10.75 13.95
N ALA A 107 14.41 -11.89 14.58
CA ALA A 107 15.35 -12.89 14.07
C ALA A 107 14.92 -13.43 12.71
N TRP A 108 13.63 -13.75 12.54
CA TRP A 108 13.11 -14.22 11.26
C TRP A 108 13.28 -13.20 10.13
N VAL A 109 12.94 -11.92 10.41
CA VAL A 109 13.09 -10.85 9.41
C VAL A 109 14.57 -10.56 9.15
N ALA A 110 15.43 -10.58 10.19
CA ALA A 110 16.86 -10.39 10.05
C ALA A 110 17.49 -11.46 9.15
N GLU A 111 17.09 -12.72 9.29
CA GLU A 111 17.53 -13.83 8.43
C GLU A 111 17.05 -13.61 6.98
N LEU A 112 15.79 -13.19 6.79
CA LEU A 112 15.25 -12.88 5.46
C LEU A 112 16.05 -11.82 4.75
N VAL A 113 16.39 -10.71 5.43
CA VAL A 113 16.99 -9.53 4.78
C VAL A 113 18.50 -9.43 4.92
N GLY A 114 19.10 -10.18 5.84
CA GLY A 114 20.55 -10.14 6.12
C GLY A 114 21.00 -8.90 6.87
N ALA A 115 20.16 -8.32 7.74
CA ALA A 115 20.44 -7.11 8.51
C ALA A 115 19.77 -7.17 9.89
N ASP A 116 20.32 -6.45 10.87
CA ASP A 116 19.73 -6.30 12.21
C ASP A 116 18.52 -5.37 12.12
N VAL A 117 17.34 -5.92 12.36
CA VAL A 117 16.06 -5.22 12.17
C VAL A 117 15.04 -5.65 13.24
N ARG A 118 13.99 -4.85 13.34
CA ARG A 118 12.82 -5.14 14.19
C ARG A 118 11.55 -5.15 13.35
N LEU A 119 10.60 -6.01 13.73
CA LEU A 119 9.23 -5.94 13.21
C LEU A 119 8.36 -5.22 14.23
N VAL A 120 7.58 -4.24 13.81
CA VAL A 120 6.69 -3.47 14.68
C VAL A 120 5.27 -3.47 14.15
N TRP A 121 4.30 -3.35 15.06
CA TRP A 121 2.88 -3.28 14.78
C TRP A 121 2.27 -1.96 15.25
N LEU A 122 1.54 -1.30 14.35
CA LEU A 122 0.79 -0.09 14.64
C LEU A 122 -0.54 -0.46 15.30
N ALA A 123 -0.57 -0.49 16.63
CA ALA A 123 -1.78 -0.82 17.38
C ALA A 123 -2.88 0.23 17.21
N ASP A 124 -2.50 1.51 17.22
CA ASP A 124 -3.39 2.65 17.04
C ASP A 124 -3.08 3.40 15.73
N PRO A 125 -3.84 3.19 14.65
CA PRO A 125 -3.64 3.87 13.38
C PRO A 125 -4.14 5.32 13.35
N THR A 126 -4.82 5.80 14.39
CA THR A 126 -5.32 7.19 14.46
C THR A 126 -4.21 8.21 14.66
N GLN A 127 -2.99 7.78 14.97
CA GLN A 127 -1.85 8.64 15.26
C GLN A 127 -1.29 9.36 14.02
N ARG A 128 -1.55 8.85 12.80
CA ARG A 128 -0.88 9.35 11.61
C ARG A 128 -1.85 10.02 10.63
N PRO A 129 -1.82 11.36 10.52
CA PRO A 129 -2.52 12.08 9.47
C PRO A 129 -1.74 11.95 8.13
N PRO A 130 -2.41 11.93 6.97
CA PRO A 130 -1.79 12.14 5.66
C PRO A 130 -1.30 13.59 5.52
N ASN A 131 -0.66 13.90 4.37
CA ASN A 131 -0.26 15.28 4.07
C ASN A 131 -1.49 16.23 4.03
N PRO A 132 -1.55 17.24 4.89
CA PRO A 132 -2.71 18.14 5.02
C PRO A 132 -3.00 18.98 3.75
N ALA A 133 -2.04 19.10 2.84
CA ALA A 133 -2.29 19.79 1.56
C ALA A 133 -3.30 19.03 0.66
N PHE A 134 -3.53 17.73 0.92
CA PHE A 134 -4.37 16.86 0.10
C PHE A 134 -5.36 16.03 0.93
N ALA A 135 -5.49 16.31 2.22
CA ALA A 135 -6.28 15.52 3.14
C ALA A 135 -7.06 16.41 4.11
N ARG A 136 -8.18 15.91 4.62
CA ARG A 136 -8.93 16.56 5.70
C ARG A 136 -8.26 16.28 7.03
N THR A 137 -8.61 17.08 8.05
CA THR A 137 -8.01 17.00 9.41
C THR A 137 -8.25 15.64 10.09
N ASP A 138 -9.36 14.99 9.78
CA ASP A 138 -9.77 13.70 10.34
C ASP A 138 -9.32 12.49 9.52
N ASP A 139 -8.72 12.70 8.34
CA ASP A 139 -8.16 11.61 7.54
C ASP A 139 -6.98 10.94 8.27
N ARG A 140 -6.86 9.65 8.11
CA ARG A 140 -5.79 8.84 8.72
C ARG A 140 -5.17 7.91 7.70
N VAL A 141 -3.93 7.51 7.96
CA VAL A 141 -3.20 6.53 7.16
C VAL A 141 -2.45 5.57 8.08
N SER A 142 -2.45 4.28 7.74
CA SER A 142 -1.64 3.29 8.45
C SER A 142 -0.14 3.48 8.18
N LEU A 143 0.65 2.44 8.09
CA LEU A 143 2.07 2.51 7.71
C LEU A 143 2.30 2.54 6.18
N ALA A 144 1.26 2.83 5.38
CA ALA A 144 1.41 3.13 3.95
C ALA A 144 2.27 4.39 3.74
N ASP A 145 2.73 4.66 2.51
CA ASP A 145 3.67 5.76 2.28
C ASP A 145 3.05 7.12 2.57
N GLY A 146 1.93 7.47 1.95
CA GLY A 146 1.35 8.80 2.15
C GLY A 146 -0.16 8.80 2.36
N TYR A 147 -0.87 7.83 1.81
CA TYR A 147 -2.34 7.79 1.81
C TYR A 147 -2.85 6.37 2.04
N PRO A 148 -4.13 6.22 2.48
CA PRO A 148 -4.73 4.94 2.83
C PRO A 148 -4.70 3.89 1.73
N LEU A 149 -5.06 4.26 0.50
CA LEU A 149 -5.20 3.35 -0.62
C LEU A 149 -4.57 3.91 -1.89
N LEU A 150 -4.25 3.01 -2.80
CA LEU A 150 -3.87 3.31 -4.18
C LEU A 150 -4.83 2.60 -5.12
N VAL A 151 -5.43 3.34 -6.06
CA VAL A 151 -6.17 2.80 -7.19
C VAL A 151 -5.35 2.91 -8.47
N THR A 152 -5.47 1.90 -9.31
CA THR A 152 -4.90 1.85 -10.67
C THR A 152 -5.91 1.25 -11.62
N THR A 153 -5.71 1.38 -12.92
CA THR A 153 -6.55 0.74 -13.92
C THR A 153 -5.76 -0.23 -14.79
N GLU A 154 -6.40 -1.31 -15.24
CA GLU A 154 -5.79 -2.26 -16.18
C GLU A 154 -5.41 -1.57 -17.49
N ALA A 155 -6.29 -0.68 -17.98
CA ALA A 155 -6.05 0.08 -19.19
C ALA A 155 -4.80 0.98 -19.09
N SER A 156 -4.51 1.56 -17.92
CA SER A 156 -3.29 2.34 -17.69
C SER A 156 -2.04 1.47 -17.71
N LEU A 157 -2.12 0.25 -17.14
CA LEU A 157 -1.03 -0.72 -17.22
C LEU A 157 -0.79 -1.19 -18.66
N GLU A 158 -1.85 -1.48 -19.40
CA GLU A 158 -1.77 -1.86 -20.82
C GLU A 158 -1.15 -0.74 -21.65
N ALA A 159 -1.59 0.50 -21.46
CA ALA A 159 -1.05 1.68 -22.16
C ALA A 159 0.42 1.96 -21.82
N LEU A 160 0.89 1.54 -20.64
CA LEU A 160 2.31 1.58 -20.30
C LEU A 160 3.11 0.61 -21.17
N GLY A 161 2.51 -0.50 -21.60
CA GLY A 161 3.17 -1.55 -22.39
C GLY A 161 4.17 -2.36 -21.59
N GLY A 162 5.03 -3.11 -22.28
CA GLY A 162 6.16 -3.82 -21.65
C GLY A 162 5.81 -5.06 -20.83
N GLY A 163 4.54 -5.46 -20.76
CA GLY A 163 4.11 -6.68 -20.03
C GLY A 163 4.39 -6.64 -18.52
N PHE A 164 4.39 -5.46 -17.93
CA PHE A 164 4.67 -5.30 -16.49
C PHE A 164 3.55 -5.87 -15.63
N SER A 165 3.92 -6.49 -14.51
CA SER A 165 2.94 -6.90 -13.49
C SER A 165 2.41 -5.67 -12.73
N MET A 166 1.08 -5.62 -12.53
CA MET A 166 0.42 -4.61 -11.68
C MET A 166 0.98 -4.62 -10.25
N ARG A 167 1.43 -5.77 -9.77
CA ARG A 167 2.02 -5.94 -8.43
C ARG A 167 3.25 -5.06 -8.17
N ARG A 168 3.97 -4.61 -9.22
CA ARG A 168 5.09 -3.66 -9.10
C ARG A 168 4.65 -2.31 -8.55
N PHE A 169 3.42 -1.92 -8.84
CA PHE A 169 2.84 -0.64 -8.41
C PHE A 169 2.14 -0.71 -7.04
N ARG A 170 1.88 -1.94 -6.55
CA ARG A 170 1.31 -2.21 -5.22
C ARG A 170 -0.02 -1.50 -4.96
N PRO A 171 -0.99 -1.55 -5.89
CA PRO A 171 -2.30 -0.96 -5.66
C PRO A 171 -3.08 -1.73 -4.59
N ASN A 172 -4.08 -1.07 -4.00
CA ASN A 172 -5.10 -1.73 -3.20
C ASN A 172 -6.31 -2.12 -4.04
N LEU A 173 -6.67 -1.27 -5.01
CA LEU A 173 -7.80 -1.47 -5.90
C LEU A 173 -7.33 -1.40 -7.35
N VAL A 174 -7.69 -2.39 -8.16
CA VAL A 174 -7.47 -2.39 -9.61
C VAL A 174 -8.83 -2.35 -10.30
N VAL A 175 -8.99 -1.44 -11.24
CA VAL A 175 -10.25 -1.21 -11.95
C VAL A 175 -10.11 -1.58 -13.42
N THR A 176 -11.08 -2.33 -13.94
CA THR A 176 -11.20 -2.65 -15.36
C THR A 176 -12.36 -1.91 -16.02
N GLY A 177 -12.33 -1.80 -17.35
CA GLY A 177 -13.39 -1.20 -18.15
C GLY A 177 -13.37 0.34 -18.20
N SER A 178 -12.27 0.97 -17.76
CA SER A 178 -12.02 2.40 -17.97
C SER A 178 -11.11 2.65 -19.16
N LYS A 179 -10.95 3.92 -19.55
CA LYS A 179 -9.88 4.35 -20.45
C LYS A 179 -8.54 4.40 -19.71
N ALA A 180 -7.44 4.32 -20.46
CA ALA A 180 -6.12 4.52 -19.90
C ALA A 180 -5.99 5.91 -19.26
N TRP A 181 -5.41 5.96 -18.07
CA TRP A 181 -5.16 7.16 -17.27
C TRP A 181 -6.44 7.86 -16.75
N ALA A 182 -7.60 7.22 -16.86
CA ALA A 182 -8.85 7.79 -16.36
C ALA A 182 -8.81 8.06 -14.84
N GLU A 183 -8.07 7.25 -14.08
CA GLU A 183 -7.91 7.42 -12.62
C GLU A 183 -7.23 8.74 -12.24
N ASP A 184 -6.56 9.41 -13.15
CA ASP A 184 -5.96 10.73 -12.92
C ASP A 184 -7.03 11.85 -12.81
N ASP A 185 -8.12 11.69 -13.54
CA ASP A 185 -9.17 12.69 -13.64
C ASP A 185 -10.25 12.50 -12.56
N TRP A 186 -10.29 11.36 -11.88
CA TRP A 186 -11.27 11.10 -10.82
C TRP A 186 -11.08 12.01 -9.61
N ARG A 187 -12.19 12.37 -8.98
CA ARG A 187 -12.21 13.13 -7.71
C ARG A 187 -12.98 12.41 -6.62
N VAL A 188 -14.12 11.81 -6.96
CA VAL A 188 -14.89 10.96 -6.05
C VAL A 188 -15.33 9.71 -6.79
N VAL A 189 -15.08 8.55 -6.20
CA VAL A 189 -15.50 7.26 -6.76
C VAL A 189 -16.28 6.45 -5.74
N ARG A 190 -17.27 5.69 -6.21
CA ARG A 190 -18.03 4.73 -5.42
C ARG A 190 -17.76 3.32 -5.94
N VAL A 191 -17.59 2.38 -5.01
CA VAL A 191 -17.43 0.94 -5.28
C VAL A 191 -18.55 0.18 -4.60
N GLY A 192 -19.26 -0.68 -5.33
CA GLY A 192 -20.34 -1.51 -4.79
C GLY A 192 -21.75 -0.94 -4.96
N GLY A 193 -21.97 0.02 -5.88
CA GLY A 193 -23.27 0.60 -6.18
C GLY A 193 -23.86 1.46 -5.07
N PRO A 194 -25.19 1.68 -5.04
CA PRO A 194 -25.85 2.50 -4.02
C PRO A 194 -25.58 1.98 -2.61
N GLY A 195 -25.04 2.87 -1.74
CA GLY A 195 -24.63 2.51 -0.37
C GLY A 195 -23.25 1.84 -0.27
N GLY A 196 -22.54 1.68 -1.38
CA GLY A 196 -21.17 1.14 -1.42
C GLY A 196 -20.13 2.10 -0.87
N ALA A 197 -18.88 1.65 -0.91
CA ALA A 197 -17.74 2.42 -0.41
C ALA A 197 -17.45 3.64 -1.28
N VAL A 198 -17.38 4.82 -0.68
CA VAL A 198 -17.04 6.09 -1.32
C VAL A 198 -15.61 6.48 -0.97
N PHE A 199 -14.85 6.90 -1.97
CA PHE A 199 -13.46 7.32 -1.84
C PHE A 199 -13.23 8.66 -2.53
N ARG A 200 -12.44 9.52 -1.90
CA ARG A 200 -11.89 10.72 -2.53
C ARG A 200 -10.54 10.40 -3.17
N ALA A 201 -10.38 10.75 -4.44
CA ALA A 201 -9.09 10.77 -5.11
C ALA A 201 -8.36 12.07 -4.73
N VAL A 202 -7.29 11.95 -3.95
CA VAL A 202 -6.68 13.11 -3.30
C VAL A 202 -5.35 13.52 -3.90
N LYS A 203 -4.61 12.58 -4.48
CA LYS A 203 -3.31 12.87 -5.12
C LYS A 203 -2.89 11.76 -6.07
N GLY A 204 -2.35 12.11 -7.23
CA GLY A 204 -1.63 11.17 -8.07
C GLY A 204 -0.48 10.50 -7.31
N CYS A 205 -0.12 9.29 -7.68
CA CYS A 205 0.95 8.56 -7.03
C CYS A 205 2.28 8.72 -7.78
N PRO A 206 3.25 9.50 -7.26
CA PRO A 206 4.57 9.59 -7.85
C PRO A 206 5.29 8.26 -7.64
N ARG A 207 5.89 7.74 -8.71
CA ARG A 207 6.55 6.43 -8.69
C ARG A 207 8.03 6.56 -8.43
N CYS A 208 8.55 5.64 -7.63
CA CYS A 208 9.95 5.59 -7.23
C CYS A 208 10.61 4.27 -7.67
N VAL A 209 11.88 4.12 -7.37
CA VAL A 209 12.68 2.93 -7.66
C VAL A 209 12.08 1.61 -7.16
N MET A 210 11.17 1.65 -6.18
CA MET A 210 10.49 0.46 -5.68
C MET A 210 9.79 -0.33 -6.80
N THR A 211 9.22 0.35 -7.79
CA THR A 211 8.51 -0.30 -8.90
C THR A 211 9.45 -1.02 -9.87
N THR A 212 10.75 -0.73 -9.84
CA THR A 212 11.75 -1.41 -10.67
C THR A 212 12.17 -2.77 -10.09
N ARG A 213 11.77 -3.07 -8.85
CA ARG A 213 12.04 -4.36 -8.24
C ARG A 213 11.04 -5.38 -8.73
N ASP A 214 11.52 -6.56 -9.06
CA ASP A 214 10.64 -7.68 -9.36
C ASP A 214 9.95 -8.17 -8.07
N PRO A 215 8.61 -8.30 -8.04
CA PRO A 215 7.88 -8.66 -6.82
C PRO A 215 8.09 -10.12 -6.39
N ASP A 216 8.63 -10.98 -7.27
CA ASP A 216 8.83 -12.40 -6.99
C ASP A 216 10.30 -12.75 -6.72
N THR A 217 11.24 -12.07 -7.35
CA THR A 217 12.69 -12.35 -7.23
C THR A 217 13.44 -11.27 -6.44
N ALA A 218 12.81 -10.11 -6.18
CA ALA A 218 13.44 -8.91 -5.61
C ALA A 218 14.56 -8.30 -6.48
N GLU A 219 14.81 -8.84 -7.67
CA GLU A 219 15.80 -8.33 -8.61
C GLU A 219 15.47 -6.92 -9.05
N GLY A 220 16.49 -6.09 -9.13
CA GLY A 220 16.38 -4.70 -9.55
C GLY A 220 16.58 -4.51 -11.04
N GLY A 221 15.92 -3.48 -11.57
CA GLY A 221 16.06 -3.08 -12.95
C GLY A 221 15.88 -1.57 -13.13
N ARG A 222 15.63 -1.15 -14.36
CA ARG A 222 15.31 0.24 -14.70
C ARG A 222 13.82 0.42 -15.04
N GLU A 223 13.18 -0.65 -15.42
CA GLU A 223 11.76 -0.67 -15.79
C GLU A 223 10.87 -0.98 -14.57
N PRO A 224 9.66 -0.46 -14.53
CA PRO A 224 8.95 0.37 -15.52
C PRO A 224 9.25 1.87 -15.42
N VAL A 225 10.12 2.34 -14.52
CA VAL A 225 10.37 3.77 -14.30
C VAL A 225 10.89 4.47 -15.56
N THR A 226 11.75 3.81 -16.35
CA THR A 226 12.26 4.38 -17.61
C THR A 226 11.11 4.61 -18.61
N THR A 227 10.23 3.65 -18.78
CA THR A 227 9.07 3.77 -19.67
C THR A 227 8.07 4.80 -19.14
N LEU A 228 7.78 4.79 -17.85
CA LEU A 228 6.95 5.82 -17.22
C LEU A 228 7.54 7.23 -17.39
N ALA A 229 8.85 7.39 -17.27
CA ALA A 229 9.49 8.70 -17.43
C ALA A 229 9.34 9.27 -18.83
N ARG A 230 9.21 8.42 -19.86
CA ARG A 230 8.91 8.86 -21.23
C ARG A 230 7.47 9.24 -21.45
N LEU A 231 6.54 8.55 -20.82
CA LEU A 231 5.10 8.66 -21.06
C LEU A 231 4.38 9.56 -20.05
N ARG A 232 4.85 9.58 -18.80
CA ARG A 232 4.11 10.08 -17.64
C ARG A 232 4.95 10.99 -16.73
N ARG A 233 6.03 11.60 -17.24
CA ARG A 233 6.84 12.54 -16.48
C ARG A 233 6.38 13.98 -16.74
N PHE A 234 5.82 14.59 -15.70
CA PHE A 234 5.42 16.00 -15.68
C PHE A 234 5.49 16.52 -14.23
N ASP A 235 5.64 17.83 -14.06
CA ASP A 235 5.79 18.52 -12.77
C ASP A 235 6.83 17.86 -11.84
N GLY A 236 7.97 17.49 -12.39
CA GLY A 236 9.11 16.95 -11.65
C GLY A 236 8.97 15.51 -11.17
N ALA A 237 7.84 14.84 -11.40
CA ALA A 237 7.59 13.47 -10.97
C ALA A 237 7.12 12.56 -12.12
N THR A 238 7.16 11.27 -11.86
CA THR A 238 6.69 10.22 -12.78
C THR A 238 5.46 9.56 -12.14
N TRP A 239 4.31 9.56 -12.84
CA TRP A 239 3.01 9.29 -12.27
C TRP A 239 2.39 7.98 -12.77
N PHE A 240 1.79 7.20 -11.85
CA PHE A 240 0.98 6.04 -12.16
C PHE A 240 0.04 5.72 -10.99
N GLY A 241 -1.27 5.74 -11.26
CA GLY A 241 -2.32 5.51 -10.27
C GLY A 241 -2.58 6.70 -9.35
N THR A 242 -3.68 6.65 -8.63
CA THR A 242 -4.17 7.74 -7.80
C THR A 242 -4.42 7.28 -6.37
N ASN A 243 -3.99 8.09 -5.42
CA ASN A 243 -4.19 7.83 -4.01
C ASN A 243 -5.62 8.17 -3.59
N LEU A 244 -6.22 7.29 -2.79
CA LEU A 244 -7.58 7.43 -2.30
C LEU A 244 -7.62 7.54 -0.77
N VAL A 245 -8.61 8.30 -0.30
CA VAL A 245 -9.01 8.36 1.12
C VAL A 245 -10.47 7.94 1.23
N PRO A 246 -10.83 7.02 2.15
CA PRO A 246 -12.20 6.55 2.31
C PRO A 246 -13.08 7.58 3.03
N ASP A 247 -14.32 7.77 2.53
CA ASP A 247 -15.34 8.61 3.16
C ASP A 247 -16.45 7.78 3.83
N THR A 248 -16.48 6.45 3.60
CA THR A 248 -17.47 5.54 4.19
C THR A 248 -16.80 4.34 4.88
N PRO A 249 -16.08 4.55 5.99
CA PRO A 249 -15.52 3.44 6.77
C PRO A 249 -16.61 2.48 7.23
N GLY A 250 -16.26 1.18 7.27
CA GLY A 250 -17.19 0.10 7.58
C GLY A 250 -17.84 -0.54 6.35
N ALA A 251 -17.79 0.12 5.20
CA ALA A 251 -18.25 -0.49 3.95
C ALA A 251 -17.34 -1.66 3.53
N VAL A 252 -17.89 -2.58 2.75
CA VAL A 252 -17.16 -3.73 2.19
C VAL A 252 -17.09 -3.57 0.67
N VAL A 253 -15.90 -3.72 0.12
CA VAL A 253 -15.67 -3.79 -1.33
C VAL A 253 -15.44 -5.23 -1.75
N ARG A 254 -15.94 -5.63 -2.93
CA ARG A 254 -15.82 -6.99 -3.48
C ARG A 254 -15.28 -6.96 -4.90
N GLU A 255 -14.53 -7.97 -5.25
CA GLU A 255 -14.18 -8.24 -6.64
C GLU A 255 -15.47 -8.37 -7.47
N GLY A 256 -15.49 -7.71 -8.65
CA GLY A 256 -16.68 -7.63 -9.48
C GLY A 256 -17.61 -6.45 -9.16
N ASP A 257 -17.39 -5.70 -8.08
CA ASP A 257 -18.18 -4.52 -7.76
C ASP A 257 -18.13 -3.48 -8.87
N VAL A 258 -19.28 -2.83 -9.10
CA VAL A 258 -19.33 -1.68 -10.02
C VAL A 258 -18.54 -0.51 -9.42
N VAL A 259 -17.71 0.11 -10.24
CA VAL A 259 -17.02 1.36 -9.90
C VAL A 259 -17.70 2.49 -10.66
N GLU A 260 -18.26 3.43 -9.90
CA GLU A 260 -18.91 4.63 -10.41
C GLU A 260 -18.03 5.85 -10.13
N VAL A 261 -17.77 6.66 -11.14
CA VAL A 261 -17.13 7.97 -10.97
C VAL A 261 -18.23 8.97 -10.65
N LEU A 262 -18.25 9.49 -9.42
CA LEU A 262 -19.27 10.44 -8.97
C LEU A 262 -18.87 11.89 -9.28
N GLU A 263 -17.56 12.17 -9.23
CA GLU A 263 -16.98 13.46 -9.57
C GLU A 263 -15.66 13.23 -10.33
N GLU A 264 -15.50 13.93 -11.44
CA GLU A 264 -14.28 13.96 -12.22
C GLU A 264 -14.02 15.36 -12.78
N VAL A 265 -12.77 15.59 -13.21
CA VAL A 265 -12.41 16.81 -13.94
C VAL A 265 -12.36 16.52 -15.43
N GLU A 266 -12.19 17.58 -16.22
CA GLU A 266 -12.04 17.45 -17.68
C GLU A 266 -10.92 16.44 -18.01
N PRO A 267 -11.17 15.52 -18.95
CA PRO A 267 -10.21 14.50 -19.34
C PRO A 267 -8.86 15.10 -19.76
N GLY A 268 -7.78 14.58 -19.13
CA GLY A 268 -6.43 15.05 -19.38
C GLY A 268 -5.98 16.23 -18.53
N ALA A 269 -6.81 16.72 -17.59
CA ALA A 269 -6.38 17.68 -16.58
C ALA A 269 -5.29 17.09 -15.65
N GLY A 270 -5.25 15.77 -15.59
CA GLY A 270 -4.25 15.00 -14.88
C GLY A 270 -4.50 14.87 -13.36
N PRO A 271 -3.62 14.13 -12.68
CA PRO A 271 -3.79 13.87 -11.26
C PRO A 271 -3.59 15.14 -10.42
N LEU A 272 -4.24 15.19 -9.26
CA LEU A 272 -3.92 16.17 -8.22
C LEU A 272 -2.45 16.04 -7.80
N ARG A 273 -1.74 17.16 -7.64
CA ARG A 273 -0.28 17.19 -7.46
C ARG A 273 0.14 18.10 -6.31
#